data_c205720fd1ce95a4d8285fe2f1e66415
#
_entry.id   c205720fd1ce95a4d8285fe2f1e66415
#
_cell.length_a   1.000
_cell.length_b   1.000
_cell.length_c   1.000
_cell.angle_alpha   90.00
_cell.angle_beta   90.00
_cell.angle_gamma   90.00
#
_symmetry.space_group_name_H-M   'P 1'
#
loop_
_entity.id
_entity.type
_entity.pdbx_description
1 polymer ?
#
loop_
_entity_poly.entity_id
_entity_poly.type
_entity_poly.pdbx_seq_one_letter_code
_entity_poly.pdbx_strand_id
1 'polypeptide(L)'
;ILLTKQLLKRKKLAKNSSVVFISSAAGVYRVSTANALYAVTKSGLDAFMRSAALELASKNIRFNSVNPAMIETEALSNIPISEEQKNANLAQYPIKRYGKPEEVAYATIYLLSDASAWTTGTEIKLDGGLTLS
;
A
#
# COMPACT_ATOMS: atom_id res chain seq x y z
N ILE A 1 -11.52 5.47 4.65
CA ILE A 1 -12.51 4.96 5.61
C ILE A 1 -13.87 5.63 5.35
N LEU A 2 -14.00 6.95 5.47
CA LEU A 2 -15.30 7.64 5.29
C LEU A 2 -15.90 7.41 3.90
N LEU A 3 -15.11 7.46 2.84
CA LEU A 3 -15.56 7.17 1.48
C LEU A 3 -16.13 5.76 1.38
N THR A 4 -15.42 4.75 1.88
CA THR A 4 -15.88 3.35 1.88
C THR A 4 -17.20 3.19 2.61
N LYS A 5 -17.34 3.81 3.79
CA LYS A 5 -18.61 3.84 4.54
C LYS A 5 -19.75 4.42 3.71
N GLN A 6 -19.53 5.53 2.99
CA GLN A 6 -20.55 6.15 2.15
C GLN A 6 -20.91 5.29 0.93
N LEU A 7 -19.91 4.67 0.29
CA LEU A 7 -20.15 3.75 -0.83
C LEU A 7 -20.99 2.55 -0.42
N LEU A 8 -20.70 1.96 0.73
CA LEU A 8 -21.49 0.85 1.31
C LEU A 8 -22.91 1.30 1.66
N LYS A 9 -23.06 2.43 2.37
CA LYS A 9 -24.38 2.97 2.74
C LYS A 9 -25.26 3.24 1.52
N ARG A 10 -24.65 3.73 0.44
CA ARG A 10 -25.36 4.07 -0.82
C ARG A 10 -25.46 2.88 -1.78
N LYS A 11 -25.05 1.67 -1.36
CA LYS A 11 -25.04 0.45 -2.20
C LYS A 11 -24.30 0.64 -3.54
N LYS A 12 -23.18 1.43 -3.52
CA LYS A 12 -22.38 1.70 -4.71
C LYS A 12 -21.24 0.69 -4.92
N LEU A 13 -20.96 -0.18 -3.94
CA LEU A 13 -20.10 -1.34 -4.11
C LEU A 13 -20.98 -2.54 -4.50
N ALA A 14 -20.86 -2.96 -5.75
CA ALA A 14 -21.58 -4.11 -6.27
C ALA A 14 -20.98 -5.42 -5.72
N LYS A 15 -21.73 -6.52 -5.85
CA LYS A 15 -21.18 -7.86 -5.67
C LYS A 15 -19.98 -8.07 -6.62
N ASN A 16 -18.95 -8.76 -6.17
CA ASN A 16 -17.69 -9.00 -6.86
C ASN A 16 -16.80 -7.75 -7.05
N SER A 17 -17.07 -6.65 -6.37
CA SER A 17 -16.17 -5.49 -6.37
C SER A 17 -14.84 -5.84 -5.72
N SER A 18 -13.77 -5.19 -6.19
CA SER A 18 -12.46 -5.19 -5.54
C SER A 18 -12.09 -3.76 -5.14
N VAL A 19 -11.62 -3.59 -3.93
CA VAL A 19 -11.13 -2.32 -3.36
C VAL A 19 -9.68 -2.49 -2.99
N VAL A 20 -8.84 -1.58 -3.46
CA VAL A 20 -7.41 -1.58 -3.15
C VAL A 20 -7.04 -0.26 -2.50
N PHE A 21 -6.39 -0.34 -1.35
CA PHE A 21 -5.81 0.82 -0.69
C PHE A 21 -4.33 0.94 -1.02
N ILE A 22 -3.89 2.15 -1.34
CA ILE A 22 -2.46 2.45 -1.40
C ILE A 22 -2.02 2.89 -0.01
N SER A 23 -1.46 1.94 0.72
CA SER A 23 -0.93 2.14 2.05
C SER A 23 0.57 2.49 2.01
N SER A 24 1.39 1.91 2.87
CA SER A 24 2.83 2.12 2.90
C SER A 24 3.52 0.99 3.66
N ALA A 25 4.77 0.73 3.33
CA ALA A 25 5.64 -0.10 4.17
C ALA A 25 5.94 0.56 5.53
N ALA A 26 5.80 1.90 5.63
CA ALA A 26 5.97 2.63 6.87
C ALA A 26 4.83 2.35 7.85
N GLY A 27 5.18 2.00 9.07
CA GLY A 27 4.26 1.70 10.16
C GLY A 27 4.19 0.22 10.49
N VAL A 28 3.62 -0.59 9.62
CA VAL A 28 3.47 -2.04 9.85
C VAL A 28 4.81 -2.78 9.69
N TYR A 29 5.56 -2.46 8.66
CA TYR A 29 6.78 -3.20 8.30
C TYR A 29 8.06 -2.47 8.70
N ARG A 30 8.02 -1.15 8.77
CA ARG A 30 9.17 -0.33 9.12
C ARG A 30 8.74 0.93 9.85
N VAL A 31 9.57 1.36 10.81
CA VAL A 31 9.42 2.64 11.51
C VAL A 31 10.63 3.52 11.23
N SER A 32 10.43 4.82 11.24
CA SER A 32 11.50 5.82 11.15
C SER A 32 11.21 6.98 12.09
N THR A 33 12.26 7.69 12.48
CA THR A 33 12.12 8.91 13.31
C THR A 33 11.25 9.95 12.60
N ALA A 34 10.54 10.76 13.37
CA ALA A 34 9.67 11.84 12.91
C ALA A 34 8.53 11.42 11.97
N ASN A 35 8.19 10.13 11.90
CA ASN A 35 7.16 9.59 10.99
C ASN A 35 5.95 8.98 11.70
N ALA A 36 5.80 9.21 13.02
CA ALA A 36 4.79 8.51 13.82
C ALA A 36 3.36 8.72 13.33
N LEU A 37 2.96 9.96 13.03
CA LEU A 37 1.60 10.27 12.57
C LEU A 37 1.29 9.62 11.21
N TYR A 38 2.24 9.66 10.28
CA TYR A 38 2.10 8.98 9.00
C TYR A 38 1.98 7.46 9.18
N ALA A 39 2.85 6.87 9.99
CA ALA A 39 2.82 5.45 10.31
C ALA A 39 1.47 5.02 10.91
N VAL A 40 0.93 5.78 11.88
CA VAL A 40 -0.40 5.52 12.46
C VAL A 40 -1.49 5.55 11.39
N THR A 41 -1.48 6.57 10.51
CA THR A 41 -2.53 6.68 9.47
C THR A 41 -2.49 5.51 8.50
N LYS A 42 -1.30 5.07 8.07
CA LYS A 42 -1.12 3.96 7.13
C LYS A 42 -1.40 2.61 7.78
N SER A 43 -0.91 2.36 9.00
CA SER A 43 -1.24 1.15 9.75
C SER A 43 -2.74 1.04 10.08
N GLY A 44 -3.37 2.16 10.41
CA GLY A 44 -4.82 2.22 10.62
C GLY A 44 -5.62 1.92 9.35
N LEU A 45 -5.10 2.31 8.17
CA LEU A 45 -5.72 1.97 6.89
C LEU A 45 -5.64 0.46 6.62
N ASP A 46 -4.51 -0.19 6.90
CA ASP A 46 -4.34 -1.63 6.74
C ASP A 46 -5.20 -2.43 7.74
N ALA A 47 -5.30 -1.96 8.99
CA ALA A 47 -6.20 -2.55 9.98
C ALA A 47 -7.66 -2.46 9.53
N PHE A 48 -8.09 -1.29 9.02
CA PHE A 48 -9.43 -1.12 8.46
C PHE A 48 -9.65 -2.02 7.24
N MET A 49 -8.67 -2.13 6.37
CA MET A 49 -8.72 -3.00 5.17
C MET A 49 -9.01 -4.45 5.57
N ARG A 50 -8.27 -5.01 6.55
CA ARG A 50 -8.49 -6.39 7.03
C ARG A 50 -9.87 -6.58 7.63
N SER A 51 -10.36 -5.65 8.43
CA SER A 51 -11.72 -5.70 8.99
C SER A 51 -12.78 -5.68 7.89
N ALA A 52 -12.65 -4.78 6.92
CA ALA A 52 -13.58 -4.68 5.80
C ALA A 52 -13.55 -5.94 4.90
N ALA A 53 -12.36 -6.54 4.71
CA ALA A 53 -12.22 -7.79 3.98
C ALA A 53 -13.03 -8.92 4.64
N LEU A 54 -12.91 -9.07 5.96
CA LEU A 54 -13.64 -10.08 6.71
C LEU A 54 -15.16 -9.84 6.69
N GLU A 55 -15.60 -8.61 6.96
CA GLU A 55 -17.01 -8.25 7.06
C GLU A 55 -17.76 -8.36 5.72
N LEU A 56 -17.05 -8.15 4.59
CA LEU A 56 -17.67 -8.07 3.28
C LEU A 56 -17.39 -9.28 2.38
N ALA A 57 -16.62 -10.26 2.86
CA ALA A 57 -16.31 -11.49 2.16
C ALA A 57 -17.57 -12.25 1.68
N SER A 58 -18.59 -12.34 2.54
CA SER A 58 -19.87 -13.01 2.20
C SER A 58 -20.64 -12.34 1.06
N LYS A 59 -20.32 -11.08 0.74
CA LYS A 59 -20.86 -10.34 -0.40
C LYS A 59 -19.97 -10.42 -1.64
N ASN A 60 -18.90 -11.22 -1.59
CA ASN A 60 -17.85 -11.30 -2.60
C ASN A 60 -17.25 -9.91 -2.92
N ILE A 61 -17.08 -9.06 -1.93
CA ILE A 61 -16.37 -7.79 -2.04
C ILE A 61 -15.01 -7.97 -1.41
N ARG A 62 -13.96 -7.84 -2.22
CA ARG A 62 -12.57 -8.01 -1.78
C ARG A 62 -11.96 -6.67 -1.37
N PHE A 63 -11.17 -6.70 -0.31
CA PHE A 63 -10.39 -5.56 0.17
C PHE A 63 -8.94 -5.99 0.36
N ASN A 64 -8.03 -5.26 -0.25
CA ASN A 64 -6.59 -5.51 -0.15
C ASN A 64 -5.83 -4.18 -0.07
N SER A 65 -4.54 -4.22 0.24
CA SER A 65 -3.68 -3.05 0.15
C SER A 65 -2.37 -3.35 -0.58
N VAL A 66 -1.81 -2.30 -1.16
CA VAL A 66 -0.44 -2.26 -1.67
C VAL A 66 0.35 -1.35 -0.75
N ASN A 67 1.47 -1.85 -0.24
CA ASN A 67 2.30 -1.19 0.76
C ASN A 67 3.70 -0.89 0.18
N PRO A 68 3.82 0.21 -0.61
CA PRO A 68 5.09 0.59 -1.19
C PRO A 68 6.06 1.13 -0.13
N ALA A 69 7.36 0.89 -0.33
CA ALA A 69 8.41 1.70 0.27
C ALA A 69 8.61 3.00 -0.52
N MET A 70 9.84 3.46 -0.72
CA MET A 70 10.11 4.67 -1.48
C MET A 70 9.89 4.44 -2.98
N ILE A 71 9.08 5.30 -3.59
CA ILE A 71 8.75 5.26 -5.03
C ILE A 71 9.26 6.54 -5.69
N GLU A 72 9.88 6.41 -6.86
CA GLU A 72 10.34 7.52 -7.68
C GLU A 72 9.15 8.32 -8.22
N THR A 73 8.85 9.43 -7.57
CA THR A 73 7.78 10.35 -7.96
C THR A 73 8.35 11.76 -8.08
N GLU A 74 7.66 12.64 -8.79
CA GLU A 74 8.05 14.06 -8.86
C GLU A 74 8.19 14.69 -7.46
N ALA A 75 7.36 14.29 -6.52
CA ALA A 75 7.46 14.75 -5.12
C ALA A 75 8.78 14.36 -4.48
N LEU A 76 9.30 13.17 -4.77
CA LEU A 76 10.60 12.72 -4.28
C LEU A 76 11.76 13.48 -4.93
N SER A 77 11.66 13.74 -6.24
CA SER A 77 12.68 14.46 -7.00
C SER A 77 12.87 15.91 -6.52
N ASN A 78 11.84 16.49 -5.90
CA ASN A 78 11.85 17.85 -5.36
C ASN A 78 12.40 17.94 -3.92
N ILE A 79 12.72 16.81 -3.27
CA ILE A 79 13.31 16.82 -1.94
C ILE A 79 14.82 17.08 -2.07
N PRO A 80 15.35 18.15 -1.46
CA PRO A 80 16.78 18.45 -1.53
C PRO A 80 17.55 17.45 -0.63
N ILE A 81 18.08 16.41 -1.24
CA ILE A 81 19.00 15.47 -0.61
C ILE A 81 20.32 15.45 -1.37
N SER A 82 21.45 15.32 -0.66
CA SER A 82 22.74 15.16 -1.31
C SER A 82 22.84 13.80 -2.02
N GLU A 83 23.71 13.70 -3.03
CA GLU A 83 23.98 12.42 -3.71
C GLU A 83 24.51 11.37 -2.71
N GLU A 84 25.26 11.77 -1.70
CA GLU A 84 25.74 10.89 -0.63
C GLU A 84 24.56 10.32 0.17
N GLN A 85 23.63 11.17 0.59
CA GLN A 85 22.40 10.74 1.29
C GLN A 85 21.55 9.81 0.43
N LYS A 86 21.42 10.13 -0.88
CA LYS A 86 20.69 9.30 -1.81
C LYS A 86 21.33 7.92 -1.94
N ASN A 87 22.65 7.86 -2.12
CA ASN A 87 23.39 6.60 -2.21
C ASN A 87 23.28 5.79 -0.92
N ALA A 88 23.39 6.43 0.24
CA ALA A 88 23.20 5.78 1.54
C ALA A 88 21.78 5.20 1.69
N ASN A 89 20.77 5.91 1.23
CA ASN A 89 19.39 5.41 1.22
C ASN A 89 19.22 4.21 0.27
N LEU A 90 19.76 4.30 -0.95
CA LEU A 90 19.69 3.22 -1.94
C LEU A 90 20.43 1.96 -1.48
N ALA A 91 21.53 2.12 -0.74
CA ALA A 91 22.29 1.00 -0.19
C ALA A 91 21.47 0.11 0.75
N GLN A 92 20.41 0.65 1.38
CA GLN A 92 19.52 -0.11 2.26
C GLN A 92 18.58 -1.06 1.50
N TYR A 93 18.37 -0.83 0.20
CA TYR A 93 17.53 -1.69 -0.63
C TYR A 93 18.35 -2.82 -1.24
N PRO A 94 18.02 -4.08 -1.03
CA PRO A 94 18.68 -5.20 -1.73
C PRO A 94 18.70 -5.02 -3.25
N ILE A 95 17.61 -4.51 -3.85
CA ILE A 95 17.50 -4.26 -5.31
C ILE A 95 18.26 -2.99 -5.74
N LYS A 96 18.82 -2.19 -4.80
CA LYS A 96 19.67 -1.01 -5.05
C LYS A 96 19.01 0.11 -5.86
N ARG A 97 17.69 0.20 -5.82
CA ARG A 97 16.92 1.31 -6.40
C ARG A 97 15.61 1.52 -5.64
N TYR A 98 14.99 2.66 -5.84
CA TYR A 98 13.59 2.87 -5.46
C TYR A 98 12.64 2.14 -6.42
N GLY A 99 11.40 1.96 -5.99
CA GLY A 99 10.34 1.44 -6.85
C GLY A 99 9.87 2.50 -7.86
N LYS A 100 9.25 2.05 -8.93
CA LYS A 100 8.63 2.92 -9.93
C LYS A 100 7.11 2.98 -9.74
N PRO A 101 6.44 4.09 -10.10
CA PRO A 101 4.98 4.19 -10.03
C PRO A 101 4.26 3.06 -10.76
N GLU A 102 4.80 2.61 -11.90
CA GLU A 102 4.23 1.51 -12.69
C GLU A 102 4.24 0.19 -11.92
N GLU A 103 5.23 -0.06 -11.06
CA GLU A 103 5.31 -1.28 -10.25
C GLU A 103 4.18 -1.32 -9.21
N VAL A 104 3.83 -0.15 -8.65
CA VAL A 104 2.66 -0.02 -7.76
C VAL A 104 1.36 -0.21 -8.54
N ALA A 105 1.28 0.35 -9.76
CA ALA A 105 0.12 0.19 -10.63
C ALA A 105 -0.10 -1.27 -11.02
N TYR A 106 0.93 -2.04 -11.38
CA TYR A 106 0.80 -3.45 -11.72
C TYR A 106 0.26 -4.29 -10.57
N ALA A 107 0.77 -4.11 -9.36
CA ALA A 107 0.23 -4.79 -8.18
C ALA A 107 -1.22 -4.40 -7.90
N THR A 108 -1.56 -3.13 -8.10
CA THR A 108 -2.93 -2.62 -7.93
C THR A 108 -3.87 -3.23 -8.97
N ILE A 109 -3.46 -3.28 -10.25
CA ILE A 109 -4.24 -3.89 -11.33
C ILE A 109 -4.47 -5.38 -11.06
N TYR A 110 -3.42 -6.11 -10.62
CA TYR A 110 -3.59 -7.51 -10.21
C TYR A 110 -4.67 -7.66 -9.14
N LEU A 111 -4.62 -6.87 -8.07
CA LEU A 111 -5.60 -6.92 -6.98
C LEU A 111 -7.01 -6.49 -7.40
N LEU A 112 -7.14 -5.63 -8.40
CA LEU A 112 -8.44 -5.20 -8.94
C LEU A 112 -9.03 -6.21 -9.93
N SER A 113 -8.20 -7.06 -10.54
CA SER A 113 -8.60 -8.02 -11.58
C SER A 113 -9.12 -9.33 -11.00
N ASP A 114 -9.73 -10.15 -11.87
CA ASP A 114 -10.17 -11.51 -11.55
C ASP A 114 -9.02 -12.48 -11.29
N ALA A 115 -7.78 -12.14 -11.72
CA ALA A 115 -6.59 -12.93 -11.39
C ALA A 115 -6.36 -13.05 -9.87
N SER A 116 -6.91 -12.13 -9.08
CA SER A 116 -6.86 -12.13 -7.62
C SER A 116 -8.20 -12.52 -6.96
N ALA A 117 -9.08 -13.26 -7.65
CA ALA A 117 -10.42 -13.59 -7.15
C ALA A 117 -10.42 -14.31 -5.79
N TRP A 118 -9.35 -15.02 -5.46
CA TRP A 118 -9.18 -15.71 -4.16
C TRP A 118 -8.32 -14.93 -3.17
N THR A 119 -8.10 -13.63 -3.40
CA THR A 119 -7.22 -12.76 -2.59
C THR A 119 -8.04 -11.66 -1.93
N THR A 120 -8.18 -11.69 -0.61
CA THR A 120 -8.81 -10.65 0.20
C THR A 120 -8.14 -10.55 1.57
N GLY A 121 -8.05 -9.36 2.16
CA GLY A 121 -7.37 -9.11 3.42
C GLY A 121 -5.84 -9.15 3.32
N THR A 122 -5.29 -9.12 2.12
CA THR A 122 -3.84 -9.21 1.84
C THR A 122 -3.21 -7.83 1.70
N GLU A 123 -1.97 -7.75 2.13
CA GLU A 123 -1.07 -6.60 1.97
C GLU A 123 0.07 -7.00 1.03
N ILE A 124 0.11 -6.42 -0.18
CA ILE A 124 1.25 -6.62 -1.09
C ILE A 124 2.33 -5.60 -0.76
N LYS A 125 3.43 -6.07 -0.22
CA LYS A 125 4.60 -5.26 0.09
C LYS A 125 5.48 -5.08 -1.14
N LEU A 126 5.74 -3.83 -1.52
CA LEU A 126 6.58 -3.42 -2.65
C LEU A 126 7.73 -2.57 -2.14
N ASP A 127 8.79 -3.21 -1.68
CA ASP A 127 9.84 -2.54 -0.92
C ASP A 127 11.27 -2.85 -1.37
N GLY A 128 11.44 -3.56 -2.48
CA GLY A 128 12.77 -3.93 -3.00
C GLY A 128 13.62 -4.71 -2.00
N GLY A 129 12.98 -5.40 -1.04
CA GLY A 129 13.63 -6.15 0.02
C GLY A 129 14.04 -5.31 1.24
N LEU A 130 13.70 -4.02 1.29
CA LEU A 130 14.10 -3.10 2.37
C LEU A 130 13.77 -3.61 3.78
N THR A 131 12.69 -4.35 3.95
CA THR A 131 12.23 -4.84 5.26
C THR A 131 12.72 -6.26 5.59
N LEU A 132 13.62 -6.81 4.79
CA LEU A 132 14.25 -8.11 5.04
C LEU A 132 15.61 -7.98 5.76
N SER A 133 16.15 -6.77 5.81
CA SER A 133 17.45 -6.44 6.42
C SER A 133 17.30 -5.73 7.74
#